data_5a7e05353ec0dbcd0e23e0b854d2519b
#
_entry.id   5a7e05353ec0dbcd0e23e0b854d2519b
#
_cell.length_a   1.000
_cell.length_b   1.000
_cell.length_c   1.000
_cell.angle_alpha   90.00
_cell.angle_beta   90.00
_cell.angle_gamma   90.00
#
_symmetry.space_group_name_H-M   'P 1'
#
loop_
_entity.id
_entity.type
_entity.pdbx_description
1 polymer ?
#
loop_
_entity_poly.entity_id
_entity_poly.type
_entity_poly.pdbx_seq_one_letter_code
_entity_poly.pdbx_strand_id
1 'polypeptide(L)'
;MGRRAFLLLLFFLMLTAALPASASGWRSLPLWGGDVRSLAIHPDDPDMVFAGTSAGQLYLSRDAGRSWSDAGAHLPFPGWVVGTLRFDPNKAGRLWVGLWGIWGGGQVAFSDDLGKSWVSRVSGLPEEPIYTMALVPGRAGRIYVGTLSGVWGTEDSGESWRRLTGELPDAQKVTSLLVDANQPDTVLAGTWRRAYRSDDGGRTWTGIFEGMVLDSEVFSLTPVPGRPGEIWATTCGWVYRSPDLGGKWERFKEGFEERRTPSFSALPDGRLLAGTVAGLHVSTDGGLTWKRTGDPALSIQGIYWHPKRPERIYLATEGSGVWVSSDSAATFRPSSDGMTNTRVSALASFGEELMVALSHAGPVSGIHISRDRGKTFEAAGFTPLPTVLDLTWHEGRIYAATERGLYERRGAAWFRLNELGETRVEQVLGEGPQLVARTATGLWELRGTKFVQRPFQHGTPRSAAFFGGALWVTDGSGLYRLTATSNDTVATPFAGGRLHRLQDQLLLWGPGGAWTRPALETEWIELTDKASRLLPTGHERWSSLMVSGDTVRLYDRDSRKFRIVDVPVPARDISAALVLGGKLMLGTSGHGVLVHDLGEELFPASAAPAPVAAGTGG
;
A
#
# COMPACT_ATOMS: atom_id res chain seq x y z
N MET A 1 -41.40 -67.49 -12.61
CA MET A 1 -41.64 -66.31 -13.43
C MET A 1 -41.41 -65.08 -12.60
N GLY A 2 -40.17 -64.66 -12.47
CA GLY A 2 -39.76 -63.61 -11.54
C GLY A 2 -39.38 -62.38 -12.26
N ARG A 3 -39.98 -61.25 -11.88
CA ARG A 3 -39.57 -59.93 -12.23
C ARG A 3 -38.43 -59.53 -11.28
N ARG A 4 -37.21 -59.33 -11.81
CA ARG A 4 -36.10 -58.67 -11.10
C ARG A 4 -36.17 -57.22 -11.42
N ALA A 5 -36.48 -56.40 -10.41
CA ALA A 5 -36.33 -54.96 -10.46
C ALA A 5 -34.85 -54.61 -10.27
N PHE A 6 -34.26 -53.84 -11.23
CA PHE A 6 -32.94 -53.25 -11.13
C PHE A 6 -33.11 -51.91 -10.46
N LEU A 7 -32.64 -51.76 -9.20
CA LEU A 7 -32.47 -50.47 -8.54
C LEU A 7 -31.16 -49.84 -9.03
N LEU A 8 -31.26 -48.79 -9.81
CA LEU A 8 -30.15 -47.90 -10.11
C LEU A 8 -29.98 -46.92 -8.91
N LEU A 9 -28.94 -47.13 -8.11
CA LEU A 9 -28.49 -46.19 -7.10
C LEU A 9 -27.64 -45.13 -7.81
N LEU A 10 -28.23 -43.95 -8.05
CA LEU A 10 -27.48 -42.75 -8.45
C LEU A 10 -26.75 -42.22 -7.22
N PHE A 11 -25.46 -42.47 -7.14
CA PHE A 11 -24.55 -41.78 -6.23
C PHE A 11 -24.36 -40.35 -6.76
N PHE A 12 -25.09 -39.39 -6.21
CA PHE A 12 -24.75 -37.98 -6.33
C PHE A 12 -23.51 -37.74 -5.48
N LEU A 13 -22.34 -37.75 -6.12
CA LEU A 13 -21.11 -37.18 -5.53
C LEU A 13 -21.31 -35.65 -5.48
N MET A 14 -21.80 -35.14 -4.36
CA MET A 14 -21.62 -33.71 -4.04
C MET A 14 -20.13 -33.48 -3.83
N LEU A 15 -19.46 -33.01 -4.87
CA LEU A 15 -18.19 -32.36 -4.74
C LEU A 15 -18.46 -31.03 -3.98
N THR A 16 -18.42 -31.07 -2.66
CA THR A 16 -18.28 -29.89 -1.85
C THR A 16 -16.88 -29.38 -2.16
N ALA A 17 -16.77 -28.44 -3.12
CA ALA A 17 -15.62 -27.57 -3.19
C ALA A 17 -15.52 -26.91 -1.82
N ALA A 18 -14.55 -27.33 -1.04
CA ALA A 18 -14.16 -26.64 0.17
C ALA A 18 -13.77 -25.22 -0.29
N LEU A 19 -14.63 -24.25 0.00
CA LEU A 19 -14.24 -22.86 0.00
C LEU A 19 -12.94 -22.77 0.80
N PRO A 20 -11.89 -22.08 0.33
CA PRO A 20 -10.74 -21.81 1.17
C PRO A 20 -11.31 -21.21 2.45
N ALA A 21 -11.05 -21.85 3.58
CA ALA A 21 -11.45 -21.34 4.87
C ALA A 21 -10.86 -19.93 4.93
N SER A 22 -11.70 -18.89 4.90
CA SER A 22 -11.30 -17.57 5.32
C SER A 22 -10.65 -17.80 6.67
N ALA A 23 -9.40 -17.33 6.85
CA ALA A 23 -8.68 -17.48 8.11
C ALA A 23 -9.58 -16.97 9.22
N SER A 24 -10.32 -17.88 9.85
CA SER A 24 -11.42 -17.55 10.75
C SER A 24 -10.84 -16.93 11.99
N GLY A 25 -11.26 -15.71 12.32
CA GLY A 25 -10.86 -15.00 13.52
C GLY A 25 -10.04 -13.72 13.31
N TRP A 26 -9.62 -13.37 12.10
CA TRP A 26 -8.98 -12.11 11.82
C TRP A 26 -9.99 -11.00 11.50
N ARG A 27 -9.72 -9.80 12.01
CA ARG A 27 -10.46 -8.57 11.68
C ARG A 27 -9.51 -7.40 11.47
N SER A 28 -9.90 -6.42 10.67
CA SER A 28 -9.13 -5.19 10.46
C SER A 28 -9.52 -4.12 11.48
N LEU A 29 -8.55 -3.28 11.86
CA LEU A 29 -8.82 -2.08 12.64
C LEU A 29 -9.31 -0.94 11.71
N PRO A 30 -10.12 0.02 12.21
CA PRO A 30 -10.73 1.09 11.42
C PRO A 30 -9.74 2.24 11.13
N LEU A 31 -8.65 1.92 10.43
CA LEU A 31 -7.68 2.86 9.88
C LEU A 31 -7.86 2.88 8.36
N TRP A 32 -8.88 3.62 7.93
CA TRP A 32 -9.34 3.62 6.55
C TRP A 32 -8.45 4.44 5.62
N GLY A 33 -8.31 4.00 4.38
CA GLY A 33 -7.50 4.65 3.36
C GLY A 33 -6.69 3.67 2.54
N GLY A 34 -5.68 4.17 1.87
CA GLY A 34 -4.67 3.40 1.15
C GLY A 34 -4.43 3.87 -0.27
N ASP A 35 -3.67 3.11 -1.01
CA ASP A 35 -3.20 3.45 -2.35
C ASP A 35 -4.17 2.93 -3.42
N VAL A 36 -5.08 3.80 -3.87
CA VAL A 36 -6.09 3.51 -4.92
C VAL A 36 -5.53 3.87 -6.28
N ARG A 37 -5.48 2.90 -7.18
CA ARG A 37 -4.90 3.05 -8.53
C ARG A 37 -5.95 3.25 -9.62
N SER A 38 -7.13 2.69 -9.45
CA SER A 38 -8.19 2.78 -10.44
C SER A 38 -9.58 2.76 -9.81
N LEU A 39 -10.53 3.44 -10.47
CA LEU A 39 -11.95 3.37 -10.15
C LEU A 39 -12.75 3.02 -11.41
N ALA A 40 -13.89 2.37 -11.21
CA ALA A 40 -14.89 2.19 -12.25
C ALA A 40 -16.29 2.44 -11.67
N ILE A 41 -17.02 3.38 -12.25
CA ILE A 41 -18.40 3.67 -11.88
C ILE A 41 -19.32 2.87 -12.81
N HIS A 42 -20.32 2.19 -12.25
CA HIS A 42 -21.25 1.38 -13.04
C HIS A 42 -22.05 2.27 -14.01
N PRO A 43 -22.14 1.94 -15.32
CA PRO A 43 -22.72 2.82 -16.33
C PRO A 43 -24.21 3.13 -16.11
N ASP A 44 -24.96 2.22 -15.49
CA ASP A 44 -26.39 2.41 -15.22
C ASP A 44 -26.69 2.87 -13.80
N ASP A 45 -25.81 2.59 -12.85
CA ASP A 45 -25.96 2.92 -11.43
C ASP A 45 -24.79 3.80 -10.94
N PRO A 46 -24.92 5.12 -10.92
CA PRO A 46 -23.86 6.04 -10.50
C PRO A 46 -23.50 5.94 -9.02
N ASP A 47 -24.25 5.19 -8.21
CA ASP A 47 -23.96 4.97 -6.80
C ASP A 47 -23.10 3.70 -6.59
N MET A 48 -23.00 2.86 -7.61
CA MET A 48 -22.14 1.67 -7.60
C MET A 48 -20.75 1.99 -8.17
N VAL A 49 -19.71 1.86 -7.34
CA VAL A 49 -18.33 2.19 -7.67
C VAL A 49 -17.39 1.08 -7.24
N PHE A 50 -16.50 0.65 -8.14
CA PHE A 50 -15.39 -0.22 -7.82
C PHE A 50 -14.10 0.57 -7.65
N ALA A 51 -13.24 0.15 -6.72
CA ALA A 51 -11.92 0.73 -6.48
C ALA A 51 -10.85 -0.36 -6.41
N GLY A 52 -9.83 -0.23 -7.23
CA GLY A 52 -8.67 -1.13 -7.27
C GLY A 52 -7.46 -0.50 -6.62
N THR A 53 -6.70 -1.30 -5.86
CA THR A 53 -5.58 -0.82 -5.06
C THR A 53 -4.23 -1.36 -5.51
N SER A 54 -3.15 -0.74 -5.03
CA SER A 54 -1.78 -1.20 -5.28
C SER A 54 -1.40 -2.49 -4.53
N ALA A 55 -2.16 -2.87 -3.51
CA ALA A 55 -1.95 -4.10 -2.76
C ALA A 55 -2.83 -5.27 -3.25
N GLY A 56 -3.54 -5.08 -4.38
CA GLY A 56 -4.33 -6.14 -5.02
C GLY A 56 -5.72 -6.33 -4.43
N GLN A 57 -6.22 -5.40 -3.62
CA GLN A 57 -7.61 -5.44 -3.19
C GLN A 57 -8.51 -4.75 -4.24
N LEU A 58 -9.72 -5.28 -4.35
CA LEU A 58 -10.82 -4.67 -5.09
C LEU A 58 -11.96 -4.40 -4.11
N TYR A 59 -12.36 -3.15 -4.02
CA TYR A 59 -13.48 -2.73 -3.18
C TYR A 59 -14.69 -2.35 -4.01
N LEU A 60 -15.88 -2.55 -3.44
CA LEU A 60 -17.16 -2.14 -4.01
C LEU A 60 -17.90 -1.26 -3.03
N SER A 61 -18.32 -0.09 -3.50
CA SER A 61 -19.32 0.77 -2.87
C SER A 61 -20.64 0.65 -3.63
N ARG A 62 -21.77 0.66 -2.89
CA ARG A 62 -23.14 0.72 -3.43
C ARG A 62 -23.91 1.96 -2.97
N ASP A 63 -23.20 2.89 -2.37
CA ASP A 63 -23.76 4.08 -1.73
C ASP A 63 -22.98 5.36 -2.09
N ALA A 64 -22.48 5.39 -3.32
CA ALA A 64 -21.73 6.52 -3.86
C ALA A 64 -20.42 6.82 -3.11
N GLY A 65 -19.73 5.78 -2.67
CA GLY A 65 -18.44 5.86 -1.99
C GLY A 65 -18.55 6.18 -0.49
N ARG A 66 -19.72 6.16 0.13
CA ARG A 66 -19.86 6.40 1.58
C ARG A 66 -19.27 5.28 2.40
N SER A 67 -19.43 4.05 1.92
CA SER A 67 -18.82 2.86 2.50
C SER A 67 -18.33 1.89 1.43
N TRP A 68 -17.36 1.06 1.78
CA TRP A 68 -16.73 0.11 0.88
C TRP A 68 -16.67 -1.28 1.52
N SER A 69 -16.87 -2.29 0.70
CA SER A 69 -16.72 -3.69 1.06
C SER A 69 -15.72 -4.37 0.14
N ASP A 70 -15.00 -5.37 0.64
CA ASP A 70 -14.12 -6.18 -0.19
C ASP A 70 -14.92 -6.93 -1.25
N ALA A 71 -14.53 -6.78 -2.51
CA ALA A 71 -15.08 -7.49 -3.67
C ALA A 71 -13.99 -8.28 -4.41
N GLY A 72 -12.78 -8.33 -3.86
CA GLY A 72 -11.59 -8.89 -4.51
C GLY A 72 -11.25 -10.33 -4.12
N ALA A 73 -12.07 -11.01 -3.32
CA ALA A 73 -11.77 -12.34 -2.76
C ALA A 73 -11.39 -13.40 -3.81
N HIS A 74 -11.72 -13.20 -5.06
CA HIS A 74 -11.50 -14.15 -6.16
C HIS A 74 -10.73 -13.56 -7.34
N LEU A 75 -10.01 -12.44 -7.16
CA LEU A 75 -9.11 -11.93 -8.19
C LEU A 75 -8.06 -12.99 -8.56
N PRO A 76 -7.78 -13.19 -9.87
CA PRO A 76 -6.95 -14.31 -10.34
C PRO A 76 -5.49 -14.25 -9.86
N PHE A 77 -5.01 -13.11 -9.37
CA PHE A 77 -3.66 -12.94 -8.85
C PHE A 77 -3.67 -12.03 -7.62
N PRO A 78 -3.89 -12.61 -6.42
CA PRO A 78 -3.89 -11.84 -5.17
C PRO A 78 -2.57 -11.10 -4.95
N GLY A 79 -2.66 -9.85 -4.49
CA GLY A 79 -1.50 -9.00 -4.22
C GLY A 79 -0.90 -8.31 -5.45
N TRP A 80 -1.45 -8.51 -6.66
CA TRP A 80 -1.07 -7.76 -7.85
C TRP A 80 -1.84 -6.43 -7.92
N VAL A 81 -1.16 -5.38 -8.33
CA VAL A 81 -1.76 -4.05 -8.45
C VAL A 81 -2.96 -4.09 -9.41
N VAL A 82 -4.10 -3.59 -8.95
CA VAL A 82 -5.30 -3.39 -9.78
C VAL A 82 -5.15 -2.07 -10.53
N GLY A 83 -4.40 -2.11 -11.64
CA GLY A 83 -3.95 -0.91 -12.35
C GLY A 83 -5.03 -0.23 -13.18
N THR A 84 -5.96 -0.99 -13.74
CA THR A 84 -7.08 -0.44 -14.51
C THR A 84 -8.36 -1.25 -14.31
N LEU A 85 -9.48 -0.54 -14.23
CA LEU A 85 -10.84 -1.07 -14.15
C LEU A 85 -11.70 -0.40 -15.20
N ARG A 86 -12.49 -1.18 -15.97
CA ARG A 86 -13.39 -0.64 -16.98
C ARG A 86 -14.66 -1.48 -17.09
N PHE A 87 -15.81 -0.85 -17.04
CA PHE A 87 -17.04 -1.51 -17.48
C PHE A 87 -17.06 -1.65 -18.99
N ASP A 88 -17.54 -2.78 -19.48
CA ASP A 88 -17.69 -3.04 -20.91
C ASP A 88 -18.84 -2.24 -21.48
N PRO A 89 -18.62 -1.31 -22.44
CA PRO A 89 -19.68 -0.50 -23.03
C PRO A 89 -20.63 -1.33 -23.90
N ASN A 90 -20.25 -2.55 -24.27
CA ASN A 90 -21.01 -3.43 -25.18
C ASN A 90 -21.71 -4.58 -24.43
N LYS A 91 -21.41 -4.78 -23.12
CA LYS A 91 -22.00 -5.84 -22.31
C LYS A 91 -22.31 -5.34 -20.91
N ALA A 92 -23.57 -5.13 -20.63
CA ALA A 92 -24.04 -4.65 -19.33
C ALA A 92 -23.51 -5.50 -18.18
N GLY A 93 -23.02 -4.83 -17.13
CA GLY A 93 -22.52 -5.46 -15.91
C GLY A 93 -21.15 -6.15 -16.01
N ARG A 94 -20.56 -6.28 -17.18
CA ARG A 94 -19.21 -6.83 -17.32
C ARG A 94 -18.15 -5.82 -16.87
N LEU A 95 -17.33 -6.24 -15.91
CA LEU A 95 -16.19 -5.46 -15.41
C LEU A 95 -14.89 -6.11 -15.86
N TRP A 96 -14.05 -5.36 -16.55
CA TRP A 96 -12.69 -5.75 -16.93
C TRP A 96 -11.66 -5.21 -15.95
N VAL A 97 -10.62 -6.00 -15.71
CA VAL A 97 -9.48 -5.63 -14.87
C VAL A 97 -8.16 -5.87 -15.60
N GLY A 98 -7.25 -4.92 -15.51
CA GLY A 98 -5.84 -5.09 -15.84
C GLY A 98 -4.99 -5.06 -14.59
N LEU A 99 -4.22 -6.12 -14.40
CA LEU A 99 -3.38 -6.33 -13.22
C LEU A 99 -1.90 -6.28 -13.61
N TRP A 100 -1.05 -5.91 -12.65
CA TRP A 100 0.39 -6.02 -12.81
C TRP A 100 1.11 -6.34 -11.51
N GLY A 101 2.14 -7.18 -11.63
CA GLY A 101 2.99 -7.56 -10.51
C GLY A 101 4.14 -6.57 -10.32
N ILE A 102 4.51 -6.26 -9.09
CA ILE A 102 5.63 -5.35 -8.75
C ILE A 102 6.96 -5.87 -9.31
N TRP A 103 7.10 -7.17 -9.44
CA TRP A 103 8.31 -7.84 -9.97
C TRP A 103 8.19 -8.23 -11.44
N GLY A 104 7.20 -7.72 -12.14
CA GLY A 104 6.87 -8.04 -13.52
C GLY A 104 5.61 -8.91 -13.64
N GLY A 105 5.19 -9.14 -14.89
CA GLY A 105 3.96 -9.85 -15.22
C GLY A 105 2.73 -8.97 -15.26
N GLY A 106 1.75 -9.37 -16.06
CA GLY A 106 0.47 -8.72 -16.21
C GLY A 106 -0.64 -9.71 -16.51
N GLN A 107 -1.87 -9.34 -16.14
CA GLN A 107 -3.06 -10.12 -16.35
C GLN A 107 -4.20 -9.25 -16.81
N VAL A 108 -5.03 -9.81 -17.68
CA VAL A 108 -6.33 -9.26 -18.06
C VAL A 108 -7.39 -10.28 -17.69
N ALA A 109 -8.42 -9.84 -17.01
CA ALA A 109 -9.55 -10.69 -16.66
C ALA A 109 -10.85 -9.88 -16.70
N PHE A 110 -11.98 -10.58 -16.77
CA PHE A 110 -13.29 -9.95 -16.61
C PHE A 110 -14.18 -10.72 -15.63
N SER A 111 -15.15 -10.01 -15.08
CA SER A 111 -16.23 -10.53 -14.25
C SER A 111 -17.58 -10.14 -14.86
N ASP A 112 -18.52 -11.10 -14.92
CA ASP A 112 -19.92 -10.86 -15.33
C ASP A 112 -20.88 -10.83 -14.12
N ASP A 113 -20.35 -10.96 -12.90
CA ASP A 113 -21.11 -11.08 -11.66
C ASP A 113 -20.65 -10.08 -10.56
N LEU A 114 -20.17 -8.92 -11.01
CA LEU A 114 -19.71 -7.83 -10.14
C LEU A 114 -18.55 -8.22 -9.20
N GLY A 115 -17.57 -8.96 -9.75
CA GLY A 115 -16.34 -9.30 -9.04
C GLY A 115 -16.39 -10.59 -8.21
N LYS A 116 -17.50 -11.32 -8.21
CA LYS A 116 -17.61 -12.57 -7.46
C LYS A 116 -16.82 -13.72 -8.11
N SER A 117 -16.72 -13.71 -9.44
CA SER A 117 -15.88 -14.65 -10.20
C SER A 117 -15.18 -13.92 -11.35
N TRP A 118 -14.04 -14.48 -11.78
CA TRP A 118 -13.19 -13.87 -12.81
C TRP A 118 -12.76 -14.88 -13.86
N VAL A 119 -12.76 -14.44 -15.11
CA VAL A 119 -12.26 -15.21 -16.26
C VAL A 119 -11.01 -14.53 -16.79
N SER A 120 -9.88 -15.23 -16.69
CA SER A 120 -8.59 -14.74 -17.20
C SER A 120 -8.54 -14.76 -18.73
N ARG A 121 -7.89 -13.76 -19.34
CA ARG A 121 -7.77 -13.55 -20.79
C ARG A 121 -6.37 -13.07 -21.15
N VAL A 122 -5.41 -13.99 -21.23
CA VAL A 122 -3.98 -13.66 -21.40
C VAL A 122 -3.31 -14.32 -22.60
N SER A 123 -4.02 -15.15 -23.36
CA SER A 123 -3.43 -15.90 -24.47
C SER A 123 -2.84 -14.97 -25.52
N GLY A 124 -1.53 -15.02 -25.71
CA GLY A 124 -0.78 -14.16 -26.63
C GLY A 124 -0.28 -12.84 -26.02
N LEU A 125 -0.69 -12.47 -24.80
CA LEU A 125 -0.10 -11.32 -24.10
C LEU A 125 1.32 -11.64 -23.60
N PRO A 126 2.20 -10.63 -23.53
CA PRO A 126 3.51 -10.78 -22.90
C PRO A 126 3.35 -10.84 -21.37
N GLU A 127 4.33 -11.42 -20.70
CA GLU A 127 4.41 -11.38 -19.22
C GLU A 127 4.88 -10.01 -18.73
N GLU A 128 4.10 -8.98 -19.03
CA GLU A 128 4.41 -7.57 -18.76
C GLU A 128 3.25 -6.87 -18.03
N PRO A 129 3.53 -5.81 -17.26
CA PRO A 129 2.50 -5.00 -16.63
C PRO A 129 1.43 -4.50 -17.60
N ILE A 130 0.15 -4.61 -17.21
CA ILE A 130 -0.97 -3.97 -17.93
C ILE A 130 -1.21 -2.60 -17.28
N TYR A 131 -0.73 -1.54 -17.94
CA TYR A 131 -0.83 -0.18 -17.39
C TYR A 131 -2.19 0.48 -17.65
N THR A 132 -2.78 0.19 -18.82
CA THR A 132 -4.04 0.81 -19.25
C THR A 132 -4.83 -0.14 -20.16
N MET A 133 -6.13 0.14 -20.27
CA MET A 133 -7.06 -0.61 -21.12
C MET A 133 -8.08 0.33 -21.75
N ALA A 134 -8.39 0.13 -23.01
CA ALA A 134 -9.48 0.79 -23.72
C ALA A 134 -10.37 -0.23 -24.41
N LEU A 135 -11.69 -0.16 -24.13
CA LEU A 135 -12.71 -0.96 -24.79
C LEU A 135 -13.39 -0.10 -25.85
N VAL A 136 -13.71 -0.69 -26.98
CA VAL A 136 -14.24 0.04 -28.14
C VAL A 136 -15.77 0.03 -28.13
N PRO A 137 -16.44 1.18 -27.92
CA PRO A 137 -17.90 1.25 -27.98
C PRO A 137 -18.44 0.83 -29.36
N GLY A 138 -19.49 0.05 -29.36
CA GLY A 138 -20.12 -0.45 -30.60
C GLY A 138 -19.34 -1.57 -31.32
N ARG A 139 -18.20 -2.02 -30.76
CA ARG A 139 -17.39 -3.12 -31.29
C ARG A 139 -17.16 -4.16 -30.20
N ALA A 140 -18.16 -4.97 -29.94
CA ALA A 140 -18.07 -6.05 -28.95
C ALA A 140 -16.85 -6.94 -29.19
N GLY A 141 -16.05 -7.17 -28.16
CA GLY A 141 -14.85 -8.00 -28.24
C GLY A 141 -13.57 -7.27 -28.63
N ARG A 142 -13.65 -6.04 -29.17
CA ARG A 142 -12.44 -5.27 -29.48
C ARG A 142 -11.94 -4.52 -28.26
N ILE A 143 -10.71 -4.83 -27.84
CA ILE A 143 -10.07 -4.25 -26.65
C ILE A 143 -8.60 -3.97 -26.95
N TYR A 144 -8.08 -2.87 -26.43
CA TYR A 144 -6.67 -2.53 -26.46
C TYR A 144 -6.11 -2.47 -25.07
N VAL A 145 -4.87 -2.95 -24.88
CA VAL A 145 -4.11 -2.81 -23.63
C VAL A 145 -2.74 -2.21 -23.89
N GLY A 146 -2.32 -1.36 -22.96
CA GLY A 146 -0.99 -0.77 -22.95
C GLY A 146 -0.08 -1.53 -21.99
N THR A 147 1.08 -1.98 -22.52
CA THR A 147 2.11 -2.72 -21.80
C THR A 147 3.46 -2.03 -21.89
N LEU A 148 4.50 -2.64 -21.32
CA LEU A 148 5.87 -2.16 -21.46
C LEU A 148 6.35 -2.21 -22.91
N SER A 149 6.01 -3.26 -23.67
CA SER A 149 6.47 -3.45 -25.06
C SER A 149 5.59 -2.76 -26.12
N GLY A 150 4.47 -2.13 -25.72
CA GLY A 150 3.62 -1.40 -26.67
C GLY A 150 2.13 -1.62 -26.48
N VAL A 151 1.35 -1.41 -27.54
CA VAL A 151 -0.09 -1.67 -27.58
C VAL A 151 -0.36 -3.07 -28.08
N TRP A 152 -1.20 -3.79 -27.35
CA TRP A 152 -1.73 -5.09 -27.74
C TRP A 152 -3.25 -4.99 -27.92
N GLY A 153 -3.79 -5.74 -28.87
CA GLY A 153 -5.21 -5.70 -29.18
C GLY A 153 -5.81 -7.09 -29.39
N THR A 154 -7.11 -7.17 -29.13
CA THR A 154 -7.96 -8.34 -29.40
C THR A 154 -9.21 -7.92 -30.15
N GLU A 155 -9.82 -8.86 -30.91
CA GLU A 155 -11.13 -8.71 -31.55
C GLU A 155 -12.16 -9.74 -31.02
N ASP A 156 -11.72 -10.63 -30.12
CA ASP A 156 -12.46 -11.80 -29.64
C ASP A 156 -12.68 -11.83 -28.12
N SER A 157 -12.78 -10.65 -27.49
CA SER A 157 -12.92 -10.50 -26.04
C SER A 157 -11.75 -11.10 -25.26
N GLY A 158 -10.54 -10.98 -25.79
CA GLY A 158 -9.31 -11.39 -25.11
C GLY A 158 -9.01 -12.89 -25.18
N GLU A 159 -9.71 -13.68 -26.01
CA GLU A 159 -9.34 -15.08 -26.23
C GLU A 159 -7.98 -15.20 -26.90
N SER A 160 -7.66 -14.23 -27.78
CA SER A 160 -6.33 -14.08 -28.37
C SER A 160 -5.91 -12.61 -28.44
N TRP A 161 -4.61 -12.36 -28.18
CA TRP A 161 -4.01 -11.03 -28.24
C TRP A 161 -2.87 -11.00 -29.25
N ARG A 162 -2.73 -9.85 -29.93
CA ARG A 162 -1.60 -9.60 -30.84
C ARG A 162 -1.01 -8.23 -30.60
N ARG A 163 0.29 -8.10 -30.79
CA ARG A 163 0.98 -6.81 -30.74
C ARG A 163 0.60 -5.95 -31.93
N LEU A 164 0.25 -4.69 -31.71
CA LEU A 164 -0.19 -3.76 -32.74
C LEU A 164 0.85 -2.69 -33.10
N THR A 165 1.71 -2.31 -32.17
CA THR A 165 2.72 -1.24 -32.41
C THR A 165 3.97 -1.69 -33.16
N GLY A 166 4.09 -2.97 -33.52
CA GLY A 166 5.22 -3.46 -34.33
C GLY A 166 6.57 -3.07 -33.72
N GLU A 167 7.47 -2.55 -34.56
CA GLU A 167 8.81 -2.08 -34.20
C GLU A 167 8.88 -0.56 -34.00
N LEU A 168 7.80 0.12 -33.59
CA LEU A 168 7.87 1.55 -33.27
C LEU A 168 8.85 1.76 -32.11
N PRO A 169 10.01 2.40 -32.33
CA PRO A 169 11.12 2.36 -31.38
C PRO A 169 10.81 3.07 -30.05
N ASP A 170 9.89 4.04 -30.06
CA ASP A 170 9.52 4.82 -28.86
C ASP A 170 8.12 4.47 -28.33
N ALA A 171 7.42 3.47 -28.89
CA ALA A 171 6.10 3.04 -28.43
C ALA A 171 6.18 2.05 -27.25
N GLN A 172 7.06 2.35 -26.30
CA GLN A 172 7.26 1.55 -25.10
C GLN A 172 6.55 2.17 -23.91
N LYS A 173 6.18 1.33 -22.93
CA LYS A 173 5.48 1.73 -21.70
C LYS A 173 4.26 2.61 -22.01
N VAL A 174 3.27 1.98 -22.60
CA VAL A 174 2.01 2.64 -22.95
C VAL A 174 1.17 2.82 -21.70
N THR A 175 1.07 4.06 -21.21
CA THR A 175 0.40 4.40 -19.95
C THR A 175 -0.99 4.97 -20.15
N SER A 176 -1.33 5.43 -21.34
CA SER A 176 -2.67 5.91 -21.68
C SER A 176 -3.12 5.43 -23.06
N LEU A 177 -4.41 5.10 -23.16
CA LEU A 177 -5.09 4.72 -24.40
C LEU A 177 -6.43 5.46 -24.48
N LEU A 178 -6.73 5.99 -25.66
CA LEU A 178 -8.00 6.63 -25.97
C LEU A 178 -8.53 6.09 -27.29
N VAL A 179 -9.79 5.65 -27.31
CA VAL A 179 -10.53 5.35 -28.54
C VAL A 179 -11.52 6.48 -28.80
N ASP A 180 -11.54 7.00 -30.01
CA ASP A 180 -12.56 7.99 -30.39
C ASP A 180 -13.93 7.33 -30.51
N ALA A 181 -14.88 7.77 -29.68
CA ALA A 181 -16.23 7.22 -29.68
C ALA A 181 -16.98 7.42 -31.00
N ASN A 182 -16.62 8.45 -31.79
CA ASN A 182 -17.23 8.74 -33.09
C ASN A 182 -16.54 8.00 -34.26
N GLN A 183 -15.28 7.60 -34.03
CA GLN A 183 -14.47 6.88 -35.00
C GLN A 183 -13.80 5.68 -34.31
N PRO A 184 -14.50 4.55 -34.17
CA PRO A 184 -14.03 3.41 -33.36
C PRO A 184 -12.74 2.75 -33.88
N ASP A 185 -12.30 3.06 -35.08
CA ASP A 185 -11.01 2.62 -35.61
C ASP A 185 -9.87 3.61 -35.31
N THR A 186 -10.19 4.81 -34.78
CA THR A 186 -9.18 5.78 -34.33
C THR A 186 -8.81 5.53 -32.90
N VAL A 187 -7.54 5.19 -32.67
CA VAL A 187 -6.95 4.86 -31.35
C VAL A 187 -5.72 5.72 -31.14
N LEU A 188 -5.64 6.34 -29.97
CA LEU A 188 -4.47 7.11 -29.55
C LEU A 188 -3.76 6.39 -28.40
N ALA A 189 -2.44 6.41 -28.40
CA ALA A 189 -1.59 5.82 -27.38
C ALA A 189 -0.58 6.85 -26.85
N GLY A 190 -0.60 7.09 -25.54
CA GLY A 190 0.42 7.85 -24.84
C GLY A 190 1.46 6.90 -24.26
N THR A 191 2.72 7.17 -24.56
CA THR A 191 3.85 6.32 -24.21
C THR A 191 4.83 7.06 -23.27
N TRP A 192 5.91 6.39 -22.88
CA TRP A 192 6.99 6.98 -22.08
C TRP A 192 7.58 8.26 -22.68
N ARG A 193 7.58 8.40 -24.01
CA ARG A 193 8.25 9.52 -24.68
C ARG A 193 7.37 10.35 -25.59
N ARG A 194 6.29 9.78 -26.14
CA ARG A 194 5.52 10.40 -27.24
C ARG A 194 4.09 9.91 -27.26
N ALA A 195 3.27 10.57 -28.06
CA ALA A 195 1.93 10.12 -28.40
C ALA A 195 1.88 9.60 -29.85
N TYR A 196 1.07 8.58 -30.06
CA TYR A 196 0.83 7.95 -31.38
C TYR A 196 -0.66 7.83 -31.67
N ARG A 197 -1.01 7.80 -32.92
CA ARG A 197 -2.38 7.62 -33.40
C ARG A 197 -2.41 6.55 -34.48
N SER A 198 -3.45 5.74 -34.46
CA SER A 198 -3.88 4.84 -35.51
C SER A 198 -5.27 5.21 -35.96
N ASP A 199 -5.55 5.21 -37.27
CA ASP A 199 -6.88 5.45 -37.85
C ASP A 199 -7.47 4.18 -38.46
N ASP A 200 -6.82 3.04 -38.31
CA ASP A 200 -7.16 1.76 -38.93
C ASP A 200 -7.27 0.60 -37.91
N GLY A 201 -7.60 0.91 -36.64
CA GLY A 201 -7.76 -0.07 -35.57
C GLY A 201 -6.45 -0.67 -35.07
N GLY A 202 -5.36 0.09 -35.16
CA GLY A 202 -4.03 -0.32 -34.65
C GLY A 202 -3.17 -1.06 -35.66
N ARG A 203 -3.52 -1.10 -36.93
CA ARG A 203 -2.70 -1.75 -38.00
C ARG A 203 -1.49 -0.90 -38.35
N THR A 204 -1.69 0.43 -38.47
CA THR A 204 -0.62 1.39 -38.71
C THR A 204 -0.67 2.51 -37.66
N TRP A 205 0.48 3.08 -37.31
CA TRP A 205 0.62 4.11 -36.30
C TRP A 205 1.44 5.29 -36.81
N THR A 206 0.98 6.50 -36.52
CA THR A 206 1.65 7.75 -36.84
C THR A 206 1.96 8.51 -35.56
N GLY A 207 3.13 9.10 -35.42
CA GLY A 207 3.49 9.97 -34.31
C GLY A 207 2.68 11.27 -34.32
N ILE A 208 2.06 11.62 -33.20
CA ILE A 208 1.25 12.83 -33.06
C ILE A 208 1.82 13.71 -31.94
N PHE A 209 2.96 14.31 -32.15
CA PHE A 209 3.69 15.08 -31.15
C PHE A 209 4.08 16.50 -31.64
N GLU A 210 3.50 16.98 -32.74
CA GLU A 210 3.72 18.36 -33.20
C GLU A 210 3.22 19.37 -32.12
N GLY A 211 4.13 20.19 -31.57
CA GLY A 211 3.85 21.13 -30.48
C GLY A 211 4.11 20.58 -29.10
N MET A 212 4.38 19.30 -28.91
CA MET A 212 4.82 18.72 -27.65
C MET A 212 6.33 18.89 -27.45
N VAL A 213 6.74 19.00 -26.21
CA VAL A 213 8.17 18.86 -25.86
C VAL A 213 8.58 17.42 -26.12
N LEU A 214 9.71 17.24 -26.81
CA LEU A 214 10.26 15.91 -27.07
C LEU A 214 10.67 15.23 -25.76
N ASP A 215 10.54 13.91 -25.73
CA ASP A 215 10.96 13.07 -24.60
C ASP A 215 10.12 13.29 -23.31
N SER A 216 8.80 13.46 -23.46
CA SER A 216 7.86 13.58 -22.35
C SER A 216 6.93 12.37 -22.25
N GLU A 217 6.88 11.74 -21.08
CA GLU A 217 5.89 10.69 -20.77
C GLU A 217 4.47 11.25 -20.84
N VAL A 218 3.58 10.59 -21.59
CA VAL A 218 2.17 10.99 -21.75
C VAL A 218 1.32 10.17 -20.77
N PHE A 219 1.02 10.74 -19.61
CA PHE A 219 0.30 10.05 -18.55
C PHE A 219 -1.17 9.83 -18.83
N SER A 220 -1.83 10.81 -19.47
CA SER A 220 -3.24 10.71 -19.82
C SER A 220 -3.55 11.29 -21.18
N LEU A 221 -4.55 10.70 -21.85
CA LEU A 221 -5.21 11.22 -23.03
C LEU A 221 -6.71 11.27 -22.72
N THR A 222 -7.31 12.46 -22.74
CA THR A 222 -8.68 12.68 -22.25
C THR A 222 -9.51 13.45 -23.28
N PRO A 223 -10.66 12.91 -23.73
CA PRO A 223 -11.56 13.60 -24.61
C PRO A 223 -12.37 14.68 -23.85
N VAL A 224 -12.82 15.70 -24.57
CA VAL A 224 -13.67 16.74 -24.00
C VAL A 224 -15.13 16.43 -24.33
N PRO A 225 -16.03 16.31 -23.34
CA PRO A 225 -17.44 16.07 -23.54
C PRO A 225 -18.07 17.15 -24.43
N GLY A 226 -18.83 16.73 -25.44
CA GLY A 226 -19.52 17.64 -26.36
C GLY A 226 -18.63 18.36 -27.39
N ARG A 227 -17.32 18.07 -27.43
CA ARG A 227 -16.38 18.63 -28.41
C ARG A 227 -15.62 17.54 -29.16
N PRO A 228 -16.24 16.95 -30.21
CA PRO A 228 -15.59 15.90 -30.99
C PRO A 228 -14.23 16.33 -31.51
N GLY A 229 -13.22 15.49 -31.39
CA GLY A 229 -11.85 15.77 -31.82
C GLY A 229 -11.00 16.56 -30.84
N GLU A 230 -11.59 17.26 -29.85
CA GLU A 230 -10.80 17.95 -28.83
C GLU A 230 -10.36 16.96 -27.73
N ILE A 231 -9.06 16.92 -27.51
CA ILE A 231 -8.44 16.08 -26.47
C ILE A 231 -7.40 16.84 -25.67
N TRP A 232 -7.20 16.41 -24.45
CA TRP A 232 -6.14 16.90 -23.58
C TRP A 232 -5.15 15.78 -23.24
N ALA A 233 -3.88 16.14 -23.12
CA ALA A 233 -2.80 15.25 -22.72
C ALA A 233 -2.04 15.86 -21.54
N THR A 234 -1.64 15.01 -20.58
CA THR A 234 -0.78 15.41 -19.47
C THR A 234 0.56 14.71 -19.54
N THR A 235 1.60 15.41 -19.15
CA THR A 235 2.98 14.91 -19.17
C THR A 235 3.77 15.31 -17.92
N CYS A 236 5.06 15.01 -17.90
CA CYS A 236 5.99 15.57 -16.93
C CYS A 236 6.14 17.09 -17.13
N GLY A 237 5.37 17.89 -16.39
CA GLY A 237 5.50 19.34 -16.34
C GLY A 237 4.64 20.15 -17.32
N TRP A 238 3.77 19.49 -18.10
CA TRP A 238 2.95 20.19 -19.06
C TRP A 238 1.56 19.58 -19.19
N VAL A 239 0.59 20.43 -19.52
CA VAL A 239 -0.74 20.06 -20.01
C VAL A 239 -0.88 20.55 -21.42
N TYR A 240 -1.38 19.73 -22.31
CA TYR A 240 -1.52 20.01 -23.74
C TYR A 240 -2.97 19.85 -24.17
N ARG A 241 -3.40 20.69 -25.10
CA ARG A 241 -4.67 20.61 -25.80
C ARG A 241 -4.44 20.36 -27.27
N SER A 242 -5.22 19.48 -27.86
CA SER A 242 -5.32 19.31 -29.30
C SER A 242 -6.79 19.42 -29.73
N PRO A 243 -7.13 20.25 -30.73
CA PRO A 243 -8.49 20.36 -31.26
C PRO A 243 -8.84 19.29 -32.31
N ASP A 244 -7.86 18.47 -32.74
CA ASP A 244 -7.92 17.63 -33.93
C ASP A 244 -7.35 16.21 -33.74
N LEU A 245 -7.60 15.60 -32.56
CA LEU A 245 -7.15 14.26 -32.20
C LEU A 245 -5.62 14.08 -32.29
N GLY A 246 -4.86 15.10 -31.90
CA GLY A 246 -3.40 15.03 -31.80
C GLY A 246 -2.66 15.53 -33.03
N GLY A 247 -3.33 16.08 -34.04
CA GLY A 247 -2.65 16.66 -35.21
C GLY A 247 -1.71 17.79 -34.83
N LYS A 248 -2.14 18.65 -33.91
CA LYS A 248 -1.30 19.69 -33.33
C LYS A 248 -1.62 19.89 -31.87
N TRP A 249 -0.59 20.17 -31.04
CA TRP A 249 -0.73 20.41 -29.60
C TRP A 249 -0.39 21.83 -29.22
N GLU A 250 -1.26 22.42 -28.43
CA GLU A 250 -1.06 23.69 -27.74
C GLU A 250 -0.68 23.42 -26.27
N ARG A 251 0.28 24.14 -25.76
CA ARG A 251 0.85 23.92 -24.44
C ARG A 251 0.33 24.93 -23.43
N PHE A 252 -0.10 24.44 -22.27
CA PHE A 252 -0.58 25.23 -21.14
C PHE A 252 0.25 24.92 -19.89
N LYS A 253 0.66 25.98 -19.16
CA LYS A 253 1.48 25.83 -17.95
C LYS A 253 1.12 26.81 -16.83
N GLU A 254 0.45 27.89 -17.12
CA GLU A 254 0.23 28.93 -16.12
C GLU A 254 -0.57 28.41 -14.92
N GLY A 255 0.00 28.51 -13.72
CA GLY A 255 -0.58 27.99 -12.47
C GLY A 255 -0.20 26.55 -12.12
N PHE A 256 0.67 25.89 -12.92
CA PHE A 256 1.25 24.59 -12.59
C PHE A 256 2.70 24.72 -12.16
N GLU A 257 2.99 24.40 -10.91
CA GLU A 257 4.36 24.28 -10.38
C GLU A 257 4.84 22.83 -10.39
N GLU A 258 3.92 21.88 -10.34
CA GLU A 258 4.19 20.45 -10.21
C GLU A 258 4.61 19.84 -11.55
N ARG A 259 5.65 18.99 -11.49
CA ARG A 259 6.19 18.33 -12.67
C ARG A 259 5.40 17.08 -13.12
N ARG A 260 4.52 16.52 -12.28
CA ARG A 260 3.85 15.26 -12.58
C ARG A 260 2.34 15.39 -12.43
N THR A 261 1.63 15.20 -13.55
CA THR A 261 0.17 15.24 -13.64
C THR A 261 -0.36 13.87 -14.09
N PRO A 262 -0.51 12.89 -13.19
CA PRO A 262 -0.90 11.53 -13.54
C PRO A 262 -2.29 11.42 -14.17
N SER A 263 -3.21 12.35 -13.88
CA SER A 263 -4.59 12.24 -14.31
C SER A 263 -5.18 13.58 -14.74
N PHE A 264 -6.15 13.48 -15.67
CA PHE A 264 -6.87 14.64 -16.19
C PHE A 264 -8.33 14.27 -16.43
N SER A 265 -9.23 15.25 -16.29
CA SER A 265 -10.63 15.09 -16.64
C SER A 265 -11.22 16.40 -17.13
N ALA A 266 -12.05 16.35 -18.17
CA ALA A 266 -12.87 17.46 -18.62
C ALA A 266 -14.33 17.20 -18.23
N LEU A 267 -14.99 18.20 -17.63
CA LEU A 267 -16.38 18.09 -17.21
C LEU A 267 -17.32 18.64 -18.27
N PRO A 268 -18.61 18.22 -18.30
CA PRO A 268 -19.58 18.73 -19.28
C PRO A 268 -19.85 20.23 -19.18
N ASP A 269 -19.61 20.85 -18.06
CA ASP A 269 -19.77 22.29 -17.83
C ASP A 269 -18.56 23.12 -18.30
N GLY A 270 -17.56 22.48 -18.88
CA GLY A 270 -16.36 23.12 -19.44
C GLY A 270 -15.19 23.26 -18.46
N ARG A 271 -15.37 22.88 -17.18
CA ARG A 271 -14.24 22.85 -16.24
C ARG A 271 -13.28 21.73 -16.57
N LEU A 272 -12.00 22.00 -16.33
CA LEU A 272 -10.92 21.06 -16.49
C LEU A 272 -10.31 20.77 -15.13
N LEU A 273 -10.05 19.49 -14.88
CA LEU A 273 -9.47 18.98 -13.65
C LEU A 273 -8.16 18.29 -13.94
N ALA A 274 -7.10 18.70 -13.26
CA ALA A 274 -5.78 18.07 -13.38
C ALA A 274 -5.32 17.56 -12.01
N GLY A 275 -5.21 16.24 -11.88
CA GLY A 275 -4.71 15.58 -10.69
C GLY A 275 -3.19 15.50 -10.71
N THR A 276 -2.55 16.11 -9.72
CA THR A 276 -1.09 16.15 -9.60
C THR A 276 -0.61 15.37 -8.38
N VAL A 277 0.69 15.23 -8.22
CA VAL A 277 1.30 14.67 -7.01
C VAL A 277 1.20 15.60 -5.80
N ALA A 278 0.72 16.83 -6.01
CA ALA A 278 0.58 17.86 -4.97
C ALA A 278 -0.83 18.52 -5.00
N GLY A 279 -1.86 17.71 -5.18
CA GLY A 279 -3.25 18.14 -5.12
C GLY A 279 -3.95 18.23 -6.48
N LEU A 280 -5.21 18.70 -6.42
CA LEU A 280 -6.05 18.92 -7.58
C LEU A 280 -5.91 20.36 -8.07
N HIS A 281 -5.78 20.54 -9.37
CA HIS A 281 -5.86 21.84 -10.03
C HIS A 281 -7.13 21.91 -10.88
N VAL A 282 -7.81 23.03 -10.82
CA VAL A 282 -9.05 23.29 -11.56
C VAL A 282 -8.87 24.53 -12.43
N SER A 283 -9.25 24.42 -13.70
CA SER A 283 -9.37 25.54 -14.63
C SER A 283 -10.85 25.75 -15.00
N THR A 284 -11.28 27.01 -15.07
CA THR A 284 -12.62 27.44 -15.50
C THR A 284 -12.59 28.29 -16.75
N ASP A 285 -11.43 28.53 -17.31
CA ASP A 285 -11.15 29.41 -18.46
C ASP A 285 -10.53 28.67 -19.67
N GLY A 286 -10.82 27.36 -19.78
CA GLY A 286 -10.33 26.54 -20.89
C GLY A 286 -8.86 26.18 -20.79
N GLY A 287 -8.28 26.17 -19.59
CA GLY A 287 -6.90 25.76 -19.34
C GLY A 287 -5.91 26.93 -19.34
N LEU A 288 -6.36 28.17 -19.50
CA LEU A 288 -5.47 29.35 -19.50
C LEU A 288 -4.86 29.57 -18.13
N THR A 289 -5.68 29.45 -17.06
CA THR A 289 -5.18 29.52 -15.68
C THR A 289 -5.67 28.34 -14.85
N TRP A 290 -4.88 27.97 -13.85
CA TRP A 290 -5.16 26.83 -12.98
C TRP A 290 -5.08 27.22 -11.52
N LYS A 291 -6.06 26.82 -10.74
CA LYS A 291 -6.12 27.06 -9.30
C LYS A 291 -6.09 25.73 -8.56
N ARG A 292 -5.15 25.58 -7.63
CA ARG A 292 -5.13 24.44 -6.74
C ARG A 292 -6.32 24.45 -5.79
N THR A 293 -7.00 23.30 -5.69
CA THR A 293 -8.19 23.08 -4.86
C THR A 293 -7.97 21.86 -3.96
N GLY A 294 -8.40 21.96 -2.71
CA GLY A 294 -8.27 20.89 -1.73
C GLY A 294 -6.88 20.78 -1.11
N ASP A 295 -6.57 19.61 -0.54
CA ASP A 295 -5.36 19.36 0.21
C ASP A 295 -4.14 19.14 -0.71
N PRO A 296 -3.06 19.91 -0.57
CA PRO A 296 -1.85 19.76 -1.38
C PRO A 296 -1.06 18.47 -1.08
N ALA A 297 -1.33 17.78 0.02
CA ALA A 297 -0.70 16.51 0.33
C ALA A 297 -1.34 15.31 -0.41
N LEU A 298 -2.43 15.51 -1.17
CA LEU A 298 -3.04 14.48 -1.98
C LEU A 298 -2.24 14.24 -3.27
N SER A 299 -1.71 13.04 -3.45
CA SER A 299 -1.19 12.57 -4.73
C SER A 299 -2.33 11.89 -5.51
N ILE A 300 -2.82 12.54 -6.58
CA ILE A 300 -4.02 12.12 -7.29
C ILE A 300 -3.64 11.27 -8.49
N GLN A 301 -4.04 9.99 -8.46
CA GLN A 301 -3.75 9.00 -9.51
C GLN A 301 -4.86 8.92 -10.57
N GLY A 302 -6.10 9.27 -10.22
CA GLY A 302 -7.24 9.22 -11.14
C GLY A 302 -8.37 10.17 -10.74
N ILE A 303 -9.09 10.69 -11.73
CA ILE A 303 -10.27 11.55 -11.58
C ILE A 303 -11.42 10.89 -12.34
N TYR A 304 -12.55 10.64 -11.66
CA TYR A 304 -13.66 9.89 -12.21
C TYR A 304 -14.99 10.61 -11.90
N TRP A 305 -15.89 10.58 -12.86
CA TRP A 305 -17.26 11.08 -12.72
C TRP A 305 -18.20 10.30 -13.64
N HIS A 306 -19.50 10.40 -13.39
CA HIS A 306 -20.52 9.69 -14.16
C HIS A 306 -21.41 10.68 -14.92
N PRO A 307 -21.76 10.44 -16.22
CA PRO A 307 -22.59 11.36 -17.00
C PRO A 307 -23.96 11.69 -16.41
N LYS A 308 -24.58 10.76 -15.67
CA LYS A 308 -25.86 10.98 -14.96
C LYS A 308 -25.70 11.81 -13.67
N ARG A 309 -24.44 12.01 -13.16
CA ARG A 309 -24.11 12.73 -11.92
C ARG A 309 -22.78 13.47 -12.07
N PRO A 310 -22.69 14.42 -13.00
CA PRO A 310 -21.42 15.10 -13.29
C PRO A 310 -20.91 15.97 -12.14
N GLU A 311 -21.79 16.34 -11.20
CA GLU A 311 -21.45 17.07 -9.97
C GLU A 311 -20.70 16.20 -8.96
N ARG A 312 -20.79 14.87 -9.08
CA ARG A 312 -20.10 13.93 -8.20
C ARG A 312 -18.80 13.49 -8.81
N ILE A 313 -17.69 13.85 -8.16
CA ILE A 313 -16.33 13.57 -8.64
C ILE A 313 -15.59 12.75 -7.61
N TYR A 314 -14.97 11.68 -8.07
CA TYR A 314 -14.13 10.80 -7.27
C TYR A 314 -12.65 11.01 -7.61
N LEU A 315 -11.81 11.11 -6.59
CA LEU A 315 -10.36 11.10 -6.72
C LEU A 315 -9.82 9.79 -6.18
N ALA A 316 -9.10 9.06 -7.00
CA ALA A 316 -8.24 7.95 -6.58
C ALA A 316 -6.90 8.51 -6.16
N THR A 317 -6.44 8.23 -4.94
CA THR A 317 -5.22 8.84 -4.40
C THR A 317 -4.18 7.79 -4.01
N GLU A 318 -2.92 8.20 -4.07
CA GLU A 318 -1.81 7.41 -3.57
C GLU A 318 -1.77 7.52 -2.04
N GLY A 319 -2.19 6.45 -1.37
CA GLY A 319 -2.11 6.31 0.07
C GLY A 319 -3.28 6.88 0.89
N SER A 320 -4.06 7.83 0.36
CA SER A 320 -5.16 8.48 1.11
C SER A 320 -6.55 7.94 0.77
N GLY A 321 -6.63 6.84 0.01
CA GLY A 321 -7.89 6.22 -0.37
C GLY A 321 -8.65 6.98 -1.45
N VAL A 322 -9.98 7.00 -1.34
CA VAL A 322 -10.87 7.71 -2.24
C VAL A 322 -11.33 9.01 -1.58
N TRP A 323 -11.36 10.08 -2.36
CA TRP A 323 -11.95 11.35 -1.99
C TRP A 323 -13.12 11.68 -2.91
N VAL A 324 -14.19 12.27 -2.37
CA VAL A 324 -15.43 12.55 -3.12
C VAL A 324 -15.82 13.99 -2.96
N SER A 325 -16.14 14.63 -4.10
CA SER A 325 -16.89 15.87 -4.20
C SER A 325 -18.34 15.56 -4.58
N SER A 326 -19.30 16.31 -4.03
CA SER A 326 -20.70 16.29 -4.44
C SER A 326 -21.18 17.68 -4.91
N ASP A 327 -20.26 18.62 -5.06
CA ASP A 327 -20.48 20.03 -5.39
C ASP A 327 -19.63 20.47 -6.59
N SER A 328 -19.38 19.54 -7.51
CA SER A 328 -18.67 19.80 -8.75
C SER A 328 -17.23 20.29 -8.54
N ALA A 329 -16.47 19.63 -7.69
CA ALA A 329 -15.07 19.90 -7.33
C ALA A 329 -14.84 21.19 -6.50
N ALA A 330 -15.87 21.79 -5.92
CA ALA A 330 -15.68 22.94 -5.02
C ALA A 330 -15.05 22.48 -3.69
N THR A 331 -15.53 21.36 -3.13
CA THR A 331 -14.97 20.74 -1.92
C THR A 331 -14.81 19.23 -2.07
N PHE A 332 -13.85 18.66 -1.34
CA PHE A 332 -13.62 17.21 -1.30
C PHE A 332 -13.58 16.74 0.15
N ARG A 333 -14.08 15.52 0.39
CA ARG A 333 -14.01 14.85 1.68
C ARG A 333 -13.44 13.43 1.51
N PRO A 334 -12.76 12.88 2.53
CA PRO A 334 -12.40 11.48 2.55
C PRO A 334 -13.64 10.59 2.41
N SER A 335 -13.50 9.50 1.68
CA SER A 335 -14.58 8.57 1.38
C SER A 335 -14.03 7.15 1.27
N SER A 336 -13.41 6.65 2.36
CA SER A 336 -12.66 5.39 2.37
C SER A 336 -13.11 4.43 3.47
N ASP A 337 -14.27 4.67 4.10
CA ASP A 337 -14.79 3.83 5.19
C ASP A 337 -14.96 2.38 4.73
N GLY A 338 -14.22 1.46 5.35
CA GLY A 338 -14.15 0.05 4.96
C GLY A 338 -12.95 -0.33 4.09
N MET A 339 -12.21 0.62 3.54
CA MET A 339 -10.95 0.35 2.84
C MET A 339 -9.80 0.20 3.83
N THR A 340 -9.17 -0.98 3.88
CA THR A 340 -8.13 -1.33 4.85
C THR A 340 -6.74 -1.46 4.25
N ASN A 341 -6.49 -0.86 3.09
CA ASN A 341 -5.22 -0.98 2.39
C ASN A 341 -4.17 0.09 2.79
N THR A 342 -4.22 0.57 4.01
CA THR A 342 -3.19 1.45 4.58
C THR A 342 -1.88 0.71 4.81
N ARG A 343 -0.77 1.44 4.70
CA ARG A 343 0.58 0.93 4.98
C ARG A 343 0.98 1.27 6.41
N VAL A 344 1.17 0.25 7.21
CA VAL A 344 1.62 0.37 8.60
C VAL A 344 3.13 0.22 8.64
N SER A 345 3.83 1.18 9.21
CA SER A 345 5.30 1.15 9.36
C SER A 345 5.76 0.78 10.76
N ALA A 346 4.97 1.10 11.79
CA ALA A 346 5.26 0.72 13.16
C ALA A 346 3.98 0.54 13.99
N LEU A 347 4.05 -0.36 14.98
CA LEU A 347 3.04 -0.60 16.00
C LEU A 347 3.69 -0.53 17.38
N ALA A 348 3.08 0.15 18.32
CA ALA A 348 3.52 0.18 19.70
C ALA A 348 2.35 0.38 20.66
N SER A 349 2.53 -0.03 21.91
CA SER A 349 1.60 0.30 22.99
C SER A 349 2.36 0.90 24.17
N PHE A 350 1.83 1.99 24.72
CA PHE A 350 2.40 2.67 25.87
C PHE A 350 1.29 2.96 26.87
N GLY A 351 1.28 2.21 27.98
CA GLY A 351 0.14 2.18 28.89
C GLY A 351 -1.11 1.68 28.17
N GLU A 352 -2.19 2.46 28.20
CA GLU A 352 -3.46 2.14 27.56
C GLU A 352 -3.53 2.61 26.08
N GLU A 353 -2.53 3.36 25.59
CA GLU A 353 -2.53 3.88 24.23
C GLU A 353 -1.95 2.86 23.25
N LEU A 354 -2.73 2.51 22.23
CA LEU A 354 -2.25 1.80 21.04
C LEU A 354 -1.86 2.83 19.98
N MET A 355 -0.61 2.79 19.53
CA MET A 355 -0.09 3.66 18.48
C MET A 355 0.15 2.89 17.19
N VAL A 356 -0.35 3.43 16.10
CA VAL A 356 -0.18 2.91 14.74
C VAL A 356 0.43 4.01 13.88
N ALA A 357 1.60 3.75 13.32
CA ALA A 357 2.22 4.65 12.36
C ALA A 357 1.85 4.25 10.93
N LEU A 358 1.22 5.17 10.20
CA LEU A 358 0.88 5.03 8.79
C LEU A 358 1.91 5.74 7.92
N SER A 359 2.37 5.07 6.87
CA SER A 359 3.31 5.62 5.90
C SER A 359 2.69 5.72 4.51
N HIS A 360 3.18 6.67 3.70
CA HIS A 360 2.72 6.89 2.33
C HIS A 360 1.18 7.07 2.23
N ALA A 361 0.59 7.71 3.22
CA ALA A 361 -0.86 7.89 3.34
C ALA A 361 -1.31 9.35 3.10
N GLY A 362 -0.47 10.17 2.46
CA GLY A 362 -0.76 11.58 2.20
C GLY A 362 -1.13 12.34 3.49
N PRO A 363 -2.28 13.05 3.51
CA PRO A 363 -2.71 13.83 4.68
C PRO A 363 -2.93 13.01 5.95
N VAL A 364 -3.18 11.70 5.84
CA VAL A 364 -3.38 10.81 6.99
C VAL A 364 -2.12 10.05 7.40
N SER A 365 -0.98 10.35 6.76
CA SER A 365 0.33 9.82 7.20
C SER A 365 0.69 10.31 8.59
N GLY A 366 1.33 9.46 9.36
CA GLY A 366 1.80 9.78 10.70
C GLY A 366 1.31 8.80 11.75
N ILE A 367 1.26 9.22 13.00
CA ILE A 367 0.91 8.37 14.13
C ILE A 367 -0.57 8.57 14.48
N HIS A 368 -1.29 7.47 14.57
CA HIS A 368 -2.67 7.40 15.03
C HIS A 368 -2.72 6.69 16.39
N ILE A 369 -3.53 7.22 17.29
CA ILE A 369 -3.66 6.71 18.67
C ILE A 369 -5.08 6.21 18.88
N SER A 370 -5.19 5.04 19.47
CA SER A 370 -6.42 4.50 20.04
C SER A 370 -6.27 4.38 21.56
N ARG A 371 -7.30 4.85 22.29
CA ARG A 371 -7.42 4.71 23.76
C ARG A 371 -8.53 3.74 24.17
N ASP A 372 -9.15 3.10 23.17
CA ASP A 372 -10.29 2.18 23.34
C ASP A 372 -10.01 0.79 22.74
N ARG A 373 -8.72 0.40 22.76
CA ARG A 373 -8.22 -0.90 22.27
C ARG A 373 -8.48 -1.14 20.78
N GLY A 374 -8.34 -0.08 19.98
CA GLY A 374 -8.43 -0.15 18.52
C GLY A 374 -9.85 -0.05 17.96
N LYS A 375 -10.84 0.41 18.74
CA LYS A 375 -12.19 0.65 18.21
C LYS A 375 -12.27 1.97 17.44
N THR A 376 -11.59 3.00 17.93
CA THR A 376 -11.48 4.30 17.26
C THR A 376 -10.03 4.77 17.26
N PHE A 377 -9.68 5.63 16.31
CA PHE A 377 -8.36 6.23 16.18
C PHE A 377 -8.47 7.74 15.96
N GLU A 378 -7.53 8.46 16.54
CA GLU A 378 -7.32 9.90 16.31
C GLU A 378 -5.87 10.15 15.86
N ALA A 379 -5.63 11.15 15.03
CA ALA A 379 -4.29 11.54 14.65
C ALA A 379 -3.54 12.13 15.87
N ALA A 380 -2.32 11.66 16.10
CA ALA A 380 -1.49 12.09 17.22
C ALA A 380 -0.65 13.31 16.86
N GLY A 381 -1.21 14.49 16.93
CA GLY A 381 -0.51 15.73 16.66
C GLY A 381 -0.50 16.13 15.18
N PHE A 382 0.54 16.84 14.72
CA PHE A 382 0.58 17.30 13.35
C PHE A 382 0.83 16.16 12.35
N THR A 383 0.14 16.24 11.23
CA THR A 383 0.32 15.39 10.06
C THR A 383 0.64 16.28 8.85
N PRO A 384 1.43 15.81 7.87
CA PRO A 384 2.07 14.50 7.84
C PRO A 384 3.42 14.49 8.58
N LEU A 385 3.64 13.48 9.43
CA LEU A 385 4.98 13.13 9.89
C LEU A 385 5.74 12.40 8.77
N PRO A 386 7.08 12.51 8.71
CA PRO A 386 7.89 11.59 7.92
C PRO A 386 7.61 10.15 8.33
N THR A 387 7.84 9.19 7.42
CA THR A 387 7.66 7.76 7.73
C THR A 387 8.33 7.40 9.05
N VAL A 388 7.53 6.94 10.01
CA VAL A 388 8.01 6.47 11.31
C VAL A 388 8.54 5.07 11.15
N LEU A 389 9.76 4.84 11.59
CA LEU A 389 10.49 3.57 11.45
C LEU A 389 10.52 2.78 12.77
N ASP A 390 10.49 3.49 13.89
CA ASP A 390 10.52 2.89 15.22
C ASP A 390 9.92 3.85 16.26
N LEU A 391 9.35 3.28 17.33
CA LEU A 391 8.72 3.98 18.43
C LEU A 391 9.23 3.45 19.76
N THR A 392 9.62 4.34 20.67
CA THR A 392 10.05 3.93 22.00
C THR A 392 9.53 4.87 23.08
N TRP A 393 9.28 4.31 24.26
CA TRP A 393 9.02 5.07 25.48
C TRP A 393 10.27 5.13 26.35
N HIS A 394 10.60 6.31 26.84
CA HIS A 394 11.74 6.52 27.71
C HIS A 394 11.48 7.68 28.67
N GLU A 395 11.59 7.42 29.97
CA GLU A 395 11.44 8.41 31.06
C GLU A 395 10.19 9.30 30.92
N GLY A 396 9.03 8.69 30.70
CA GLY A 396 7.76 9.42 30.60
C GLY A 396 7.50 10.10 29.25
N ARG A 397 8.36 9.90 28.24
CA ARG A 397 8.27 10.50 26.91
C ARG A 397 8.26 9.44 25.83
N ILE A 398 7.65 9.77 24.71
CA ILE A 398 7.63 8.90 23.52
C ILE A 398 8.49 9.52 22.43
N TYR A 399 9.35 8.70 21.84
CA TYR A 399 10.24 9.09 20.75
C TYR A 399 9.88 8.31 19.50
N ALA A 400 9.89 9.01 18.36
CA ALA A 400 9.66 8.44 17.03
C ALA A 400 10.91 8.61 16.17
N ALA A 401 11.53 7.50 15.81
CA ALA A 401 12.57 7.44 14.79
C ALA A 401 11.94 7.51 13.41
N THR A 402 12.38 8.44 12.56
CA THR A 402 11.75 8.67 11.25
C THR A 402 12.77 8.75 10.13
N GLU A 403 12.29 8.75 8.88
CA GLU A 403 13.11 8.97 7.70
C GLU A 403 13.76 10.38 7.65
N ARG A 404 13.26 11.32 8.45
CA ARG A 404 13.74 12.71 8.46
C ARG A 404 13.88 13.25 9.89
N GLY A 405 14.67 12.56 10.72
CA GLY A 405 15.01 12.97 12.07
C GLY A 405 14.38 12.13 13.19
N LEU A 406 14.70 12.51 14.41
CA LEU A 406 14.12 11.96 15.63
C LEU A 406 13.13 12.97 16.21
N TYR A 407 11.96 12.50 16.58
CA TYR A 407 10.90 13.32 17.16
C TYR A 407 10.59 12.89 18.58
N GLU A 408 10.27 13.86 19.43
CA GLU A 408 9.79 13.68 20.80
C GLU A 408 8.34 14.15 20.92
N ARG A 409 7.49 13.36 21.56
CA ARG A 409 6.11 13.75 21.87
C ARG A 409 6.07 14.58 23.15
N ARG A 410 5.47 15.76 23.08
CA ARG A 410 5.17 16.64 24.20
C ARG A 410 3.70 16.99 24.20
N GLY A 411 2.93 16.38 25.12
CA GLY A 411 1.47 16.45 25.09
C GLY A 411 0.89 15.81 23.82
N ALA A 412 0.14 16.56 23.03
CA ALA A 412 -0.42 16.09 21.77
C ALA A 412 0.49 16.35 20.54
N ALA A 413 1.57 17.11 20.68
CA ALA A 413 2.42 17.54 19.57
C ALA A 413 3.75 16.76 19.51
N TRP A 414 4.32 16.67 18.30
CA TRP A 414 5.62 16.09 18.04
C TRP A 414 6.63 17.16 17.68
N PHE A 415 7.81 17.10 18.29
CA PHE A 415 8.89 18.07 18.11
C PHE A 415 10.14 17.35 17.61
N ARG A 416 10.68 17.80 16.48
CA ARG A 416 11.95 17.28 15.98
C ARG A 416 13.11 17.73 16.87
N LEU A 417 13.99 16.80 17.19
CA LEU A 417 15.21 17.05 17.92
C LEU A 417 16.28 17.55 16.95
N ASN A 418 16.82 18.75 17.22
CA ASN A 418 17.65 19.49 16.27
C ASN A 418 19.03 18.86 16.05
N GLU A 419 19.55 18.13 17.02
CA GLU A 419 20.92 17.58 16.98
C GLU A 419 21.12 16.54 15.88
N LEU A 420 20.08 15.78 15.54
CA LEU A 420 20.08 14.82 14.44
C LEU A 420 19.59 15.44 13.11
N GLY A 421 19.01 16.65 13.17
CA GLY A 421 18.51 17.35 11.99
C GLY A 421 17.50 16.51 11.20
N GLU A 422 17.70 16.41 9.88
CA GLU A 422 16.89 15.57 8.97
C GLU A 422 17.53 14.20 8.68
N THR A 423 18.53 13.80 9.47
CA THR A 423 19.17 12.49 9.31
C THR A 423 18.16 11.38 9.56
N ARG A 424 18.08 10.39 8.66
CA ARG A 424 17.26 9.20 8.85
C ARG A 424 17.69 8.46 10.11
N VAL A 425 16.76 8.34 11.06
CA VAL A 425 16.92 7.55 12.29
C VAL A 425 16.18 6.24 12.11
N GLU A 426 16.91 5.14 12.18
CA GLU A 426 16.35 3.82 11.87
C GLU A 426 15.83 3.08 13.10
N GLN A 427 16.35 3.46 14.27
CA GLN A 427 15.98 2.82 15.54
C GLN A 427 16.20 3.79 16.70
N VAL A 428 15.33 3.72 17.70
CA VAL A 428 15.49 4.44 18.97
C VAL A 428 15.27 3.48 20.12
N LEU A 429 16.20 3.46 21.08
CA LEU A 429 16.28 2.47 22.15
C LEU A 429 16.42 3.18 23.48
N GLY A 430 15.59 2.79 24.48
CA GLY A 430 15.68 3.29 25.84
C GLY A 430 15.88 2.16 26.85
N GLU A 431 16.83 2.32 27.78
CA GLU A 431 17.01 1.45 28.95
C GLU A 431 17.55 2.24 30.15
N GLY A 432 16.82 2.18 31.28
CA GLY A 432 17.18 2.99 32.45
C GLY A 432 17.32 4.47 32.05
N PRO A 433 18.42 5.13 32.39
CA PRO A 433 18.65 6.53 32.00
C PRO A 433 19.20 6.71 30.58
N GLN A 434 19.47 5.63 29.86
CA GLN A 434 20.10 5.68 28.54
C GLN A 434 19.05 5.70 27.43
N LEU A 435 19.19 6.66 26.51
CA LEU A 435 18.44 6.71 25.25
C LEU A 435 19.41 6.81 24.10
N VAL A 436 19.34 5.89 23.16
CA VAL A 436 20.23 5.81 21.99
C VAL A 436 19.42 5.80 20.70
N ALA A 437 19.79 6.66 19.77
CA ALA A 437 19.29 6.68 18.40
C ALA A 437 20.35 6.08 17.46
N ARG A 438 19.95 5.17 16.58
CA ARG A 438 20.79 4.58 15.54
C ARG A 438 20.44 5.16 14.18
N THR A 439 21.45 5.65 13.50
CA THR A 439 21.37 6.14 12.12
C THR A 439 22.23 5.27 11.20
N ALA A 440 22.13 5.48 9.89
CA ALA A 440 23.01 4.82 8.93
C ALA A 440 24.50 5.17 9.10
N THR A 441 24.82 6.26 9.80
CA THR A 441 26.18 6.77 9.96
C THR A 441 26.74 6.63 11.38
N GLY A 442 25.94 6.16 12.34
CA GLY A 442 26.44 6.03 13.70
C GLY A 442 25.37 5.90 14.77
N LEU A 443 25.84 5.95 16.01
CA LEU A 443 25.03 5.92 17.22
C LEU A 443 25.03 7.30 17.86
N TRP A 444 23.89 7.71 18.38
CA TRP A 444 23.70 8.97 19.08
C TRP A 444 23.08 8.70 20.44
N GLU A 445 23.62 9.26 21.51
CA GLU A 445 23.19 9.05 22.89
C GLU A 445 22.67 10.35 23.49
N LEU A 446 21.54 10.28 24.20
CA LEU A 446 21.02 11.42 24.96
C LEU A 446 21.89 11.64 26.21
N ARG A 447 22.51 12.82 26.30
CA ARG A 447 23.28 13.25 27.48
C ARG A 447 22.70 14.56 27.99
N GLY A 448 22.08 14.51 29.16
CA GLY A 448 21.27 15.61 29.67
C GLY A 448 20.08 15.87 28.75
N THR A 449 20.07 17.00 28.05
CA THR A 449 18.98 17.39 27.12
C THR A 449 19.36 17.31 25.64
N LYS A 450 20.57 16.85 25.30
CA LYS A 450 21.10 16.87 23.93
C LYS A 450 21.57 15.49 23.48
N PHE A 451 21.31 15.18 22.22
CA PHE A 451 21.92 14.02 21.57
C PHE A 451 23.36 14.33 21.14
N VAL A 452 24.29 13.49 21.54
CA VAL A 452 25.70 13.53 21.14
C VAL A 452 26.08 12.22 20.45
N GLN A 453 26.98 12.32 19.48
CA GLN A 453 27.46 11.11 18.80
C GLN A 453 28.22 10.21 19.78
N ARG A 454 27.82 8.95 19.87
CA ARG A 454 28.52 7.91 20.64
C ARG A 454 29.60 7.28 19.77
N PRO A 455 30.87 7.28 20.19
CA PRO A 455 31.94 6.64 19.42
C PRO A 455 31.65 5.15 19.20
N PHE A 456 31.75 4.70 17.94
CA PHE A 456 31.70 3.31 17.54
C PHE A 456 32.85 3.08 16.55
N GLN A 457 33.88 2.35 16.98
CA GLN A 457 35.17 2.23 16.26
C GLN A 457 35.16 1.11 15.21
N HIS A 458 34.02 0.48 14.97
CA HIS A 458 33.84 -0.59 14.00
C HIS A 458 33.11 -0.07 12.75
N GLY A 459 32.54 -0.95 11.95
CA GLY A 459 31.81 -0.56 10.75
C GLY A 459 30.51 0.22 11.01
N THR A 460 29.66 0.32 10.01
CA THR A 460 28.36 1.00 10.14
C THR A 460 27.40 0.18 11.03
N PRO A 461 26.82 0.76 12.10
CA PRO A 461 25.90 0.05 12.98
C PRO A 461 24.61 -0.32 12.23
N ARG A 462 24.35 -1.61 12.10
CA ARG A 462 23.17 -2.15 11.40
C ARG A 462 21.98 -2.43 12.32
N SER A 463 22.26 -2.85 13.55
CA SER A 463 21.24 -3.11 14.55
C SER A 463 21.82 -2.91 15.94
N ALA A 464 20.97 -2.50 16.89
CA ALA A 464 21.36 -2.34 18.27
C ALA A 464 20.27 -2.83 19.21
N ALA A 465 20.66 -3.26 20.43
CA ALA A 465 19.74 -3.62 21.49
C ALA A 465 20.43 -3.43 22.86
N PHE A 466 19.71 -2.98 23.86
CA PHE A 466 20.18 -3.03 25.23
C PHE A 466 19.96 -4.41 25.83
N PHE A 467 20.99 -4.96 26.47
CA PHE A 467 20.88 -6.22 27.18
C PHE A 467 21.94 -6.32 28.29
N GLY A 468 21.50 -6.66 29.51
CA GLY A 468 22.38 -6.83 30.65
C GLY A 468 23.20 -5.58 30.99
N GLY A 469 22.61 -4.40 30.94
CA GLY A 469 23.28 -3.14 31.26
C GLY A 469 24.29 -2.63 30.23
N ALA A 470 24.35 -3.25 29.05
CA ALA A 470 25.22 -2.83 27.95
C ALA A 470 24.43 -2.62 26.65
N LEU A 471 24.94 -1.77 25.77
CA LEU A 471 24.45 -1.65 24.40
C LEU A 471 25.15 -2.65 23.51
N TRP A 472 24.40 -3.52 22.87
CA TRP A 472 24.89 -4.48 21.90
C TRP A 472 24.64 -3.97 20.49
N VAL A 473 25.63 -4.08 19.60
CA VAL A 473 25.57 -3.52 18.24
C VAL A 473 26.12 -4.52 17.24
N THR A 474 25.46 -4.68 16.10
CA THR A 474 26.02 -5.37 14.93
C THR A 474 26.33 -4.38 13.82
N ASP A 475 27.40 -4.63 13.04
CA ASP A 475 27.82 -3.80 11.92
C ASP A 475 27.83 -4.53 10.57
N GLY A 476 27.52 -5.79 10.53
CA GLY A 476 27.58 -6.63 9.34
C GLY A 476 28.77 -7.57 9.32
N SER A 477 29.83 -7.30 10.08
CA SER A 477 31.00 -8.16 10.24
C SER A 477 31.04 -8.86 11.60
N GLY A 478 30.45 -8.26 12.64
CA GLY A 478 30.50 -8.76 13.99
C GLY A 478 29.41 -8.27 14.92
N LEU A 479 29.53 -8.71 16.17
CA LEU A 479 28.73 -8.29 17.31
C LEU A 479 29.64 -7.66 18.35
N TYR A 480 29.23 -6.53 18.87
CA TYR A 480 29.98 -5.73 19.82
C TYR A 480 29.15 -5.43 21.05
N ARG A 481 29.77 -5.55 22.22
CA ARG A 481 29.20 -5.15 23.50
C ARG A 481 29.82 -3.83 23.93
N LEU A 482 29.02 -2.78 24.02
CA LEU A 482 29.45 -1.44 24.37
C LEU A 482 29.02 -1.13 25.80
N THR A 483 29.98 -0.95 26.68
CA THR A 483 29.78 -0.45 28.05
C THR A 483 30.19 1.03 28.14
N ALA A 484 30.20 1.57 29.34
CA ALA A 484 30.72 2.92 29.58
C ALA A 484 32.26 3.03 29.34
N THR A 485 32.98 1.91 29.46
CA THR A 485 34.45 1.88 29.48
C THR A 485 35.06 0.95 28.43
N SER A 486 34.29 0.08 27.76
CA SER A 486 34.81 -0.88 26.78
C SER A 486 33.90 -1.07 25.56
N ASN A 487 34.52 -1.49 24.47
CA ASN A 487 33.88 -1.93 23.23
C ASN A 487 34.43 -3.33 22.90
N ASP A 488 33.76 -4.36 23.41
CA ASP A 488 34.24 -5.72 23.31
C ASP A 488 33.63 -6.44 22.09
N THR A 489 34.46 -7.14 21.31
CA THR A 489 33.98 -8.04 20.25
C THR A 489 33.46 -9.33 20.88
N VAL A 490 32.30 -9.79 20.46
CA VAL A 490 31.66 -11.00 20.99
C VAL A 490 31.51 -12.03 19.89
N ALA A 491 31.87 -13.28 20.22
CA ALA A 491 31.70 -14.40 19.30
C ALA A 491 30.21 -14.61 18.96
N THR A 492 29.92 -14.84 17.68
CA THR A 492 28.56 -15.02 17.16
C THR A 492 28.46 -16.28 16.31
N PRO A 493 27.28 -16.90 16.22
CA PRO A 493 27.04 -18.04 15.32
C PRO A 493 27.25 -17.69 13.84
N PHE A 494 27.03 -16.43 13.46
CA PHE A 494 27.22 -15.92 12.10
C PHE A 494 27.47 -14.41 12.11
N ALA A 495 28.07 -13.89 11.05
CA ALA A 495 28.34 -12.47 10.91
C ALA A 495 27.09 -11.69 10.45
N GLY A 496 26.93 -10.45 10.92
CA GLY A 496 26.02 -9.47 10.33
C GLY A 496 24.55 -9.62 10.62
N GLY A 497 24.16 -10.28 11.70
CA GLY A 497 22.76 -10.41 12.11
C GLY A 497 22.12 -9.11 12.61
N ARG A 498 20.82 -9.18 12.85
CA ARG A 498 20.05 -8.13 13.56
C ARG A 498 19.80 -8.55 14.99
N LEU A 499 19.81 -7.56 15.86
CA LEU A 499 19.59 -7.76 17.29
C LEU A 499 18.18 -7.37 17.70
N HIS A 500 17.67 -8.12 18.64
CA HIS A 500 16.47 -7.73 19.37
C HIS A 500 16.58 -8.20 20.82
N ARG A 501 16.08 -7.37 21.74
CA ARG A 501 15.95 -7.75 23.14
C ARG A 501 14.60 -8.39 23.38
N LEU A 502 14.61 -9.57 23.97
CA LEU A 502 13.45 -10.23 24.54
C LEU A 502 13.60 -10.26 26.06
N GLN A 503 13.21 -9.19 26.74
CA GLN A 503 13.33 -9.03 28.21
C GLN A 503 14.70 -9.45 28.76
N ASP A 504 14.83 -10.71 29.16
CA ASP A 504 16.00 -11.35 29.75
C ASP A 504 16.88 -12.11 28.75
N GLN A 505 16.64 -11.97 27.45
CA GLN A 505 17.37 -12.64 26.39
C GLN A 505 17.77 -11.65 25.30
N LEU A 506 18.95 -11.86 24.73
CA LEU A 506 19.37 -11.21 23.51
C LEU A 506 19.13 -12.14 22.33
N LEU A 507 18.44 -11.67 21.30
CA LEU A 507 18.18 -12.39 20.08
C LEU A 507 19.05 -11.85 18.95
N LEU A 508 19.71 -12.77 18.24
CA LEU A 508 20.44 -12.50 16.99
C LEU A 508 19.78 -13.28 15.86
N TRP A 509 19.43 -12.62 14.78
CA TRP A 509 18.79 -13.26 13.63
C TRP A 509 19.27 -12.70 12.29
N GLY A 510 19.25 -13.55 11.26
CA GLY A 510 19.71 -13.20 9.93
C GLY A 510 19.82 -14.41 9.02
N PRO A 511 20.66 -14.35 7.98
CA PRO A 511 20.84 -15.45 7.03
C PRO A 511 21.27 -16.78 7.67
N GLY A 512 21.93 -16.73 8.83
CA GLY A 512 22.35 -17.91 9.61
C GLY A 512 21.32 -18.41 10.62
N GLY A 513 20.04 -18.01 10.51
CA GLY A 513 18.98 -18.44 11.40
C GLY A 513 18.62 -17.43 12.49
N ALA A 514 17.96 -17.91 13.54
CA ALA A 514 17.65 -17.14 14.74
C ALA A 514 18.24 -17.84 15.97
N TRP A 515 18.97 -17.09 16.75
CA TRP A 515 19.70 -17.55 17.92
C TRP A 515 19.38 -16.66 19.12
N THR A 516 19.33 -17.26 20.31
CA THR A 516 19.11 -16.54 21.56
C THR A 516 20.25 -16.73 22.53
N ARG A 517 20.46 -15.72 23.37
CA ARG A 517 21.39 -15.74 24.49
C ARG A 517 20.65 -15.33 25.75
N PRO A 518 20.28 -16.29 26.62
CA PRO A 518 19.43 -16.03 27.80
C PRO A 518 20.13 -15.26 28.93
N ALA A 519 21.47 -15.29 28.97
CA ALA A 519 22.27 -14.55 29.94
C ALA A 519 23.58 -14.09 29.33
N LEU A 520 24.27 -13.11 29.96
CA LEU A 520 25.51 -12.52 29.44
C LEU A 520 26.66 -13.52 29.24
N GLU A 521 26.70 -14.56 30.06
CA GLU A 521 27.79 -15.53 30.08
C GLU A 521 27.45 -16.88 29.43
N THR A 522 26.23 -17.02 28.93
CA THR A 522 25.79 -18.25 28.28
C THR A 522 26.15 -18.27 26.80
N GLU A 523 26.28 -19.45 26.26
CA GLU A 523 26.47 -19.66 24.82
C GLU A 523 25.19 -19.33 24.05
N TRP A 524 25.33 -19.16 22.75
CA TRP A 524 24.21 -18.97 21.86
C TRP A 524 23.42 -20.26 21.67
N ILE A 525 22.11 -20.19 21.81
CA ILE A 525 21.20 -21.31 21.59
C ILE A 525 20.43 -21.07 20.29
N GLU A 526 20.51 -22.01 19.38
CA GLU A 526 19.76 -21.96 18.14
C GLU A 526 18.25 -22.14 18.39
N LEU A 527 17.45 -21.25 17.83
CA LEU A 527 16.00 -21.34 17.84
C LEU A 527 15.48 -21.92 16.52
N THR A 528 16.09 -21.57 15.39
CA THR A 528 15.74 -22.07 14.06
C THR A 528 16.79 -21.67 13.02
N ASP A 529 16.98 -22.52 12.02
CA ASP A 529 17.85 -22.30 10.86
C ASP A 529 17.20 -21.47 9.73
N LYS A 530 15.90 -21.14 9.84
CA LYS A 530 15.08 -20.60 8.74
C LYS A 530 14.38 -19.27 9.05
N ALA A 531 15.00 -18.38 9.77
CA ALA A 531 14.42 -17.06 10.01
C ALA A 531 14.80 -16.08 8.91
N SER A 532 13.82 -15.60 8.14
CA SER A 532 14.04 -14.52 7.17
C SER A 532 13.79 -13.13 7.77
N ARG A 533 12.86 -13.03 8.73
CA ARG A 533 12.57 -11.82 9.46
C ARG A 533 11.97 -12.13 10.83
N LEU A 534 12.31 -11.30 11.81
CA LEU A 534 11.79 -11.38 13.16
C LEU A 534 11.27 -10.02 13.60
N LEU A 535 10.04 -10.01 14.13
CA LEU A 535 9.35 -8.81 14.57
C LEU A 535 9.05 -8.95 16.08
N PRO A 536 9.47 -7.97 16.90
CA PRO A 536 9.10 -7.93 18.31
C PRO A 536 7.60 -7.69 18.45
N THR A 537 6.99 -8.29 19.45
CA THR A 537 5.57 -8.10 19.76
C THR A 537 5.32 -7.23 20.99
N GLY A 538 6.38 -6.88 21.72
CA GLY A 538 6.27 -6.12 22.97
C GLY A 538 5.66 -6.89 24.14
N HIS A 539 5.35 -8.18 23.99
CA HIS A 539 4.70 -9.00 25.03
C HIS A 539 5.69 -9.94 25.70
N GLU A 540 5.57 -10.12 27.01
CA GLU A 540 6.50 -10.94 27.80
C GLU A 540 6.58 -12.39 27.35
N ARG A 541 5.46 -13.06 27.22
CA ARG A 541 5.40 -14.47 26.80
C ARG A 541 5.47 -14.63 25.28
N TRP A 542 4.63 -13.91 24.55
CA TRP A 542 4.55 -13.95 23.08
C TRP A 542 5.50 -12.93 22.47
N SER A 543 6.77 -13.10 22.68
CA SER A 543 7.77 -12.04 22.56
C SER A 543 8.18 -11.70 21.13
N SER A 544 7.99 -12.62 20.18
CA SER A 544 8.44 -12.42 18.80
C SER A 544 7.58 -13.13 17.78
N LEU A 545 7.35 -12.47 16.65
CA LEU A 545 6.78 -13.05 15.44
C LEU A 545 7.89 -13.33 14.44
N MET A 546 8.05 -14.57 14.04
CA MET A 546 9.01 -14.98 13.03
C MET A 546 8.32 -15.20 11.68
N VAL A 547 8.88 -14.60 10.64
CA VAL A 547 8.49 -14.82 9.25
C VAL A 547 9.57 -15.62 8.55
N SER A 548 9.19 -16.71 7.88
CA SER A 548 10.09 -17.60 7.17
C SER A 548 9.43 -18.09 5.88
N GLY A 549 9.77 -17.46 4.74
CA GLY A 549 9.01 -17.62 3.50
C GLY A 549 7.56 -17.18 3.69
N ASP A 550 6.61 -18.06 3.40
CA ASP A 550 5.17 -17.81 3.59
C ASP A 550 4.64 -18.28 4.95
N THR A 551 5.52 -18.76 5.83
CA THR A 551 5.13 -19.23 7.16
C THR A 551 5.36 -18.15 8.21
N VAL A 552 4.34 -17.93 9.03
CA VAL A 552 4.38 -17.04 10.18
C VAL A 552 4.28 -17.86 11.46
N ARG A 553 5.16 -17.58 12.42
CA ARG A 553 5.23 -18.30 13.69
C ARG A 553 5.36 -17.32 14.84
N LEU A 554 4.58 -17.52 15.89
CA LEU A 554 4.66 -16.77 17.13
C LEU A 554 5.49 -17.57 18.15
N TYR A 555 6.51 -16.93 18.72
CA TYR A 555 7.38 -17.56 19.71
C TYR A 555 6.77 -17.46 21.11
N ASP A 556 6.55 -18.61 21.74
CA ASP A 556 6.16 -18.74 23.15
C ASP A 556 7.41 -18.95 24.00
N ARG A 557 7.77 -17.95 24.78
CA ARG A 557 8.95 -17.96 25.64
C ARG A 557 8.88 -19.03 26.73
N ASP A 558 7.72 -19.23 27.31
CA ASP A 558 7.55 -20.16 28.45
C ASP A 558 7.77 -21.61 28.02
N SER A 559 7.22 -21.99 26.88
CA SER A 559 7.41 -23.33 26.32
C SER A 559 8.67 -23.42 25.44
N ARG A 560 9.32 -22.30 25.08
CA ARG A 560 10.44 -22.20 24.12
C ARG A 560 10.08 -22.79 22.76
N LYS A 561 8.84 -22.67 22.32
CA LYS A 561 8.33 -23.24 21.08
C LYS A 561 7.74 -22.16 20.18
N PHE A 562 7.82 -22.41 18.88
CA PHE A 562 7.12 -21.63 17.87
C PHE A 562 5.74 -22.25 17.59
N ARG A 563 4.72 -21.42 17.54
CA ARG A 563 3.37 -21.79 17.09
C ARG A 563 3.10 -21.17 15.74
N ILE A 564 2.64 -21.97 14.78
CA ILE A 564 2.24 -21.48 13.46
C ILE A 564 0.98 -20.62 13.63
N VAL A 565 1.01 -19.46 12.98
CA VAL A 565 -0.13 -18.55 12.89
C VAL A 565 -0.57 -18.50 11.44
N ASP A 566 -1.79 -18.92 11.18
CA ASP A 566 -2.40 -18.78 9.85
C ASP A 566 -2.82 -17.32 9.66
N VAL A 567 -2.24 -16.66 8.64
CA VAL A 567 -2.45 -15.24 8.39
C VAL A 567 -3.16 -15.02 7.06
N PRO A 568 -4.13 -14.08 6.97
CA PRO A 568 -4.94 -13.87 5.78
C PRO A 568 -4.24 -13.03 4.69
N VAL A 569 -2.95 -12.74 4.86
CA VAL A 569 -2.16 -11.92 3.94
C VAL A 569 -0.82 -12.59 3.65
N PRO A 570 -0.15 -12.30 2.54
CA PRO A 570 1.20 -12.78 2.30
C PRO A 570 2.13 -12.41 3.46
N ALA A 571 2.89 -13.36 3.97
CA ALA A 571 3.76 -13.16 5.12
C ALA A 571 4.80 -12.04 4.90
N ARG A 572 5.22 -11.83 3.63
CA ARG A 572 6.12 -10.72 3.24
C ARG A 572 5.55 -9.34 3.50
N ASP A 573 4.22 -9.20 3.55
CA ASP A 573 3.53 -7.92 3.72
C ASP A 573 3.39 -7.51 5.19
N ILE A 574 3.71 -8.39 6.12
CA ILE A 574 3.70 -8.07 7.55
C ILE A 574 4.89 -7.16 7.87
N SER A 575 4.64 -5.94 8.31
CA SER A 575 5.66 -4.91 8.58
C SER A 575 5.97 -4.73 10.07
N ALA A 576 4.99 -4.98 10.93
CA ALA A 576 5.10 -4.84 12.38
C ALA A 576 4.23 -5.88 13.10
N ALA A 577 4.54 -6.17 14.36
CA ALA A 577 3.74 -7.06 15.19
C ALA A 577 3.62 -6.50 16.60
N LEU A 578 2.46 -6.71 17.24
CA LEU A 578 2.20 -6.33 18.62
C LEU A 578 1.25 -7.35 19.26
N VAL A 579 1.51 -7.75 20.50
CA VAL A 579 0.55 -8.50 21.29
C VAL A 579 0.08 -7.62 22.45
N LEU A 580 -1.22 -7.35 22.49
CA LEU A 580 -1.84 -6.48 23.48
C LEU A 580 -3.19 -7.04 23.91
N GLY A 581 -3.37 -7.25 25.23
CA GLY A 581 -4.64 -7.70 25.82
C GLY A 581 -5.17 -8.99 25.21
N GLY A 582 -4.33 -10.01 25.04
CA GLY A 582 -4.71 -11.30 24.47
C GLY A 582 -4.90 -11.32 22.95
N LYS A 583 -4.53 -10.25 22.25
CA LYS A 583 -4.70 -10.11 20.80
C LYS A 583 -3.36 -9.94 20.11
N LEU A 584 -3.15 -10.71 19.04
CA LEU A 584 -2.07 -10.47 18.10
C LEU A 584 -2.52 -9.44 17.07
N MET A 585 -1.75 -8.37 16.96
CA MET A 585 -1.94 -7.31 15.97
C MET A 585 -0.80 -7.34 14.98
N LEU A 586 -1.12 -7.37 13.69
CA LEU A 586 -0.16 -7.35 12.60
C LEU A 586 -0.32 -6.08 11.78
N GLY A 587 0.70 -5.24 11.77
CA GLY A 587 0.82 -4.15 10.80
C GLY A 587 1.25 -4.69 9.45
N THR A 588 0.68 -4.18 8.37
CA THR A 588 0.96 -4.66 7.02
C THR A 588 1.33 -3.54 6.06
N SER A 589 1.99 -3.89 4.97
CA SER A 589 2.40 -2.93 3.92
C SER A 589 1.29 -2.62 2.89
N GLY A 590 0.04 -2.96 3.20
CA GLY A 590 -1.06 -2.68 2.27
C GLY A 590 -2.41 -3.28 2.66
N HIS A 591 -2.54 -3.82 3.88
CA HIS A 591 -3.78 -4.40 4.40
C HIS A 591 -4.14 -3.83 5.78
N GLY A 592 -3.55 -2.68 6.14
CA GLY A 592 -3.79 -2.03 7.43
C GLY A 592 -3.28 -2.83 8.62
N VAL A 593 -3.99 -2.74 9.74
CA VAL A 593 -3.74 -3.52 10.95
C VAL A 593 -4.75 -4.65 11.05
N LEU A 594 -4.25 -5.87 11.07
CA LEU A 594 -5.03 -7.09 11.28
C LEU A 594 -4.95 -7.51 12.74
N VAL A 595 -6.06 -7.98 13.31
CA VAL A 595 -6.16 -8.41 14.71
C VAL A 595 -6.75 -9.80 14.79
N HIS A 596 -6.10 -10.65 15.59
CA HIS A 596 -6.54 -12.01 15.89
C HIS A 596 -6.57 -12.23 17.41
N ASP A 597 -7.65 -12.82 17.92
CA ASP A 597 -7.74 -13.19 19.33
C ASP A 597 -6.98 -14.51 19.57
N LEU A 598 -6.00 -14.48 20.48
CA LEU A 598 -5.15 -15.64 20.75
C LEU A 598 -5.84 -16.72 21.60
N GLY A 599 -7.10 -16.49 22.02
CA GLY A 599 -7.94 -17.41 22.77
C GLY A 599 -7.62 -17.49 24.27
N GLU A 600 -8.60 -17.90 25.09
CA GLU A 600 -8.45 -18.02 26.55
C GLU A 600 -7.47 -19.14 26.96
N GLU A 601 -7.30 -20.16 26.15
CA GLU A 601 -6.31 -21.23 26.40
C GLU A 601 -4.86 -20.72 26.38
N LEU A 602 -4.61 -19.62 25.67
CA LEU A 602 -3.29 -18.98 25.57
C LEU A 602 -3.07 -17.88 26.61
N PHE A 603 -4.15 -17.37 27.18
CA PHE A 603 -4.16 -16.36 28.24
C PHE A 603 -5.07 -16.82 29.37
N PRO A 604 -4.61 -17.74 30.26
CA PRO A 604 -5.37 -18.01 31.49
C PRO A 604 -5.60 -16.67 32.19
N ALA A 605 -6.85 -16.42 32.60
CA ALA A 605 -7.20 -15.19 33.30
C ALA A 605 -6.13 -14.94 34.40
N SER A 606 -5.44 -13.80 34.32
CA SER A 606 -4.51 -13.42 35.37
C SER A 606 -5.30 -13.44 36.67
N ALA A 607 -4.84 -14.20 37.65
CA ALA A 607 -5.43 -14.20 38.99
C ALA A 607 -5.56 -12.73 39.42
N ALA A 608 -6.78 -12.32 39.71
CA ALA A 608 -7.03 -10.97 40.22
C ALA A 608 -6.05 -10.71 41.35
N PRO A 609 -5.41 -9.55 41.43
CA PRO A 609 -4.52 -9.25 42.56
C PRO A 609 -5.31 -9.49 43.83
N ALA A 610 -4.73 -10.31 44.72
CA ALA A 610 -5.34 -10.61 46.00
C ALA A 610 -5.72 -9.29 46.69
N PRO A 611 -6.92 -9.18 47.28
CA PRO A 611 -7.30 -7.95 47.96
C PRO A 611 -6.27 -7.67 49.04
N VAL A 612 -5.66 -6.49 48.98
CA VAL A 612 -4.77 -5.99 50.03
C VAL A 612 -5.59 -5.97 51.31
N ALA A 613 -5.24 -6.83 52.27
CA ALA A 613 -5.87 -6.85 53.57
C ALA A 613 -5.75 -5.46 54.18
N ALA A 614 -6.89 -4.84 54.45
CA ALA A 614 -6.94 -3.60 55.19
C ALA A 614 -6.33 -3.85 56.58
N GLY A 615 -5.13 -3.30 56.81
CA GLY A 615 -4.50 -3.31 58.08
C GLY A 615 -5.37 -2.54 59.09
N THR A 616 -5.95 -3.27 60.04
CA THR A 616 -6.57 -2.67 61.21
C THR A 616 -5.47 -1.98 61.99
N GLY A 617 -5.46 -0.64 61.96
CA GLY A 617 -4.64 0.17 62.85
C GLY A 617 -5.17 0.04 64.28
N GLY A 618 -4.27 -0.31 65.18
CA GLY A 618 -4.37 -0.10 66.60
C GLY A 618 -3.45 1.02 67.04
#